data_95b7af370b25f30f9d8086abc7f349ca
#
_entry.id   95b7af370b25f30f9d8086abc7f349ca
#
_cell.length_a   1.000
_cell.length_b   1.000
_cell.length_c   1.000
_cell.angle_alpha   90.00
_cell.angle_beta   90.00
_cell.angle_gamma   90.00
#
_symmetry.space_group_name_H-M   'P 1'
#
loop_
_entity.id
_entity.type
_entity.pdbx_description
1 polymer ?
#
loop_
_entity_poly.entity_id
_entity_poly.type
_entity_poly.pdbx_seq_one_letter_code
_entity_poly.pdbx_strand_id
1 'polypeptide(L)'
;MSAEPLSASDAERALFAERILAEQEERRRLGELLHDGPVQHLAAIAQIVDAGLAALRAGESERAAEILDRGLALSRDASRELRALCEDLEPKVLRELGFAAAVSALGRRYAARHDVEMDIDVDHGDELGEHAQTALYQILREAVDQSVRRGAPTRIEISLQPTAGGGAELVVSDDGPPERRSAVLEALAERAATLNARFSSEVRYPRGSKVRVELPPSAARR
;
A
#
# COMPACT_ATOMS: atom_id res chain seq x y z
N MET A 1 15.81 30.66 -30.96
CA MET A 1 15.38 31.09 -29.61
C MET A 1 15.96 30.09 -28.65
N SER A 2 17.10 30.40 -28.04
CA SER A 2 17.75 29.50 -27.06
C SER A 2 17.06 29.75 -25.70
N ALA A 3 16.51 28.69 -25.09
CA ALA A 3 16.01 28.76 -23.73
C ALA A 3 17.21 28.99 -22.80
N GLU A 4 17.21 30.08 -22.05
CA GLU A 4 18.16 30.28 -20.95
C GLU A 4 17.99 29.19 -19.90
N PRO A 5 19.09 28.61 -19.38
CA PRO A 5 18.99 27.65 -18.29
C PRO A 5 18.49 28.35 -17.05
N LEU A 6 17.45 27.77 -16.39
CA LEU A 6 16.92 28.23 -15.11
C LEU A 6 18.07 28.38 -14.10
N SER A 7 18.09 29.48 -13.33
CA SER A 7 19.08 29.65 -12.27
C SER A 7 18.93 28.53 -11.22
N ALA A 8 20.00 28.16 -10.53
CA ALA A 8 19.96 27.16 -9.48
C ALA A 8 18.88 27.48 -8.41
N SER A 9 18.67 28.74 -8.11
CA SER A 9 17.62 29.24 -7.19
C SER A 9 16.21 29.01 -7.74
N ASP A 10 15.99 29.11 -9.03
CA ASP A 10 14.68 28.90 -9.66
C ASP A 10 14.35 27.41 -9.73
N ALA A 11 15.36 26.56 -9.96
CA ALA A 11 15.22 25.10 -9.90
C ALA A 11 14.89 24.61 -8.47
N GLU A 12 15.53 25.18 -7.44
CA GLU A 12 15.21 24.85 -6.04
C GLU A 12 13.80 25.29 -5.66
N ARG A 13 13.36 26.47 -6.09
CA ARG A 13 11.98 26.96 -5.85
C ARG A 13 10.95 26.11 -6.55
N ALA A 14 11.21 25.69 -7.77
CA ALA A 14 10.33 24.80 -8.52
C ALA A 14 10.19 23.44 -7.82
N LEU A 15 11.30 22.83 -7.39
CA LEU A 15 11.29 21.60 -6.60
C LEU A 15 10.55 21.74 -5.26
N PHE A 16 10.72 22.86 -4.58
CA PHE A 16 10.01 23.12 -3.33
C PHE A 16 8.50 23.29 -3.54
N ALA A 17 8.10 24.01 -4.59
CA ALA A 17 6.70 24.18 -4.95
C ALA A 17 6.05 22.84 -5.34
N GLU A 18 6.76 21.98 -6.10
CA GLU A 18 6.31 20.66 -6.48
C GLU A 18 6.09 19.74 -5.25
N ARG A 19 7.02 19.81 -4.27
CA ARG A 19 6.88 19.06 -3.01
C ARG A 19 5.66 19.50 -2.19
N ILE A 20 5.39 20.82 -2.12
CA ILE A 20 4.21 21.34 -1.43
C ILE A 20 2.93 20.87 -2.11
N LEU A 21 2.87 20.90 -3.43
CA LEU A 21 1.71 20.46 -4.19
C LEU A 21 1.48 18.94 -3.99
N ALA A 22 2.52 18.14 -4.03
CA ALA A 22 2.44 16.71 -3.78
C ALA A 22 1.95 16.41 -2.34
N GLU A 23 2.45 17.15 -1.33
CA GLU A 23 1.99 16.99 0.06
C GLU A 23 0.52 17.40 0.23
N GLN A 24 0.08 18.47 -0.43
CA GLN A 24 -1.32 18.90 -0.39
C GLN A 24 -2.25 17.89 -1.05
N GLU A 25 -1.83 17.30 -2.18
CA GLU A 25 -2.60 16.28 -2.88
C GLU A 25 -2.71 15.00 -2.05
N GLU A 26 -1.63 14.57 -1.40
CA GLU A 26 -1.68 13.42 -0.50
C GLU A 26 -2.58 13.68 0.72
N ARG A 27 -2.51 14.87 1.32
CA ARG A 27 -3.43 15.26 2.41
C ARG A 27 -4.89 15.26 1.97
N ARG A 28 -5.18 15.73 0.74
CA ARG A 28 -6.53 15.71 0.17
C ARG A 28 -7.01 14.28 -0.02
N ARG A 29 -6.18 13.43 -0.62
CA ARG A 29 -6.47 12.02 -0.83
C ARG A 29 -6.76 11.28 0.48
N LEU A 30 -5.95 11.53 1.52
CA LEU A 30 -6.16 10.97 2.85
C LEU A 30 -7.48 11.45 3.46
N GLY A 31 -7.81 12.73 3.30
CA GLY A 31 -9.08 13.30 3.73
C GLY A 31 -10.28 12.61 3.08
N GLU A 32 -10.22 12.38 1.77
CA GLU A 32 -11.26 11.66 1.02
C GLU A 32 -11.39 10.19 1.48
N LEU A 33 -10.28 9.47 1.62
CA LEU A 33 -10.27 8.07 2.08
C LEU A 33 -10.85 7.93 3.50
N LEU A 34 -10.54 8.87 4.41
CA LEU A 34 -11.07 8.86 5.76
C LEU A 34 -12.56 9.23 5.79
N HIS A 35 -12.98 10.14 4.92
CA HIS A 35 -14.36 10.61 4.87
C HIS A 35 -15.29 9.57 4.25
N ASP A 36 -14.89 8.95 3.13
CA ASP A 36 -15.76 8.07 2.35
C ASP A 36 -15.87 6.64 2.92
N GLY A 37 -14.94 6.24 3.79
CA GLY A 37 -14.97 4.97 4.48
C GLY A 37 -15.31 5.10 5.97
N PRO A 38 -14.30 5.30 6.83
CA PRO A 38 -14.47 5.20 8.28
C PRO A 38 -15.48 6.17 8.87
N VAL A 39 -15.55 7.42 8.39
CA VAL A 39 -16.48 8.43 8.92
C VAL A 39 -17.93 8.06 8.59
N GLN A 40 -18.19 7.58 7.37
CA GLN A 40 -19.52 7.11 6.99
C GLN A 40 -19.95 5.87 7.78
N HIS A 41 -19.02 4.92 8.00
CA HIS A 41 -19.29 3.75 8.83
C HIS A 41 -19.63 4.15 10.28
N LEU A 42 -18.91 5.10 10.88
CA LEU A 42 -19.21 5.60 12.22
C LEU A 42 -20.60 6.25 12.30
N ALA A 43 -20.98 7.04 11.30
CA ALA A 43 -22.30 7.64 11.22
C ALA A 43 -23.41 6.57 11.10
N ALA A 44 -23.21 5.54 10.28
CA ALA A 44 -24.14 4.42 10.15
C ALA A 44 -24.25 3.60 11.46
N ILE A 45 -23.14 3.36 12.15
CA ILE A 45 -23.14 2.68 13.46
C ILE A 45 -23.95 3.47 14.48
N ALA A 46 -23.79 4.80 14.53
CA ALA A 46 -24.57 5.65 15.43
C ALA A 46 -26.08 5.51 15.17
N GLN A 47 -26.51 5.54 13.90
CA GLN A 47 -27.92 5.35 13.52
C GLN A 47 -28.45 3.95 13.90
N ILE A 48 -27.63 2.91 13.74
CA ILE A 48 -27.98 1.53 14.11
C ILE A 48 -28.14 1.43 15.65
N VAL A 49 -27.26 2.06 16.43
CA VAL A 49 -27.35 2.09 17.89
C VAL A 49 -28.62 2.82 18.34
N ASP A 50 -28.94 3.96 17.74
CA ASP A 50 -30.18 4.70 18.04
C ASP A 50 -31.42 3.88 17.72
N ALA A 51 -31.46 3.17 16.59
CA ALA A 51 -32.55 2.28 16.23
C ALA A 51 -32.69 1.10 17.21
N GLY A 52 -31.57 0.50 17.64
CA GLY A 52 -31.56 -0.55 18.65
C GLY A 52 -32.08 -0.08 20.00
N LEU A 53 -31.69 1.12 20.44
CA LEU A 53 -32.21 1.74 21.68
C LEU A 53 -33.71 2.04 21.57
N ALA A 54 -34.20 2.49 20.42
CA ALA A 54 -35.64 2.72 20.21
C ALA A 54 -36.45 1.41 20.31
N ALA A 55 -35.96 0.32 19.70
CA ALA A 55 -36.59 -1.00 19.80
C ALA A 55 -36.61 -1.52 21.25
N LEU A 56 -35.51 -1.34 22.00
CA LEU A 56 -35.51 -1.69 23.45
C LEU A 56 -36.54 -0.92 24.25
N ARG A 57 -36.68 0.39 24.00
CA ARG A 57 -37.69 1.22 24.71
C ARG A 57 -39.12 0.83 24.34
N ALA A 58 -39.32 0.26 23.14
CA ALA A 58 -40.61 -0.28 22.71
C ALA A 58 -40.89 -1.69 23.24
N GLY A 59 -39.95 -2.31 23.97
CA GLY A 59 -40.09 -3.68 24.47
C GLY A 59 -39.77 -4.78 23.45
N GLU A 60 -39.25 -4.42 22.28
CA GLU A 60 -38.93 -5.31 21.16
C GLU A 60 -37.51 -5.88 21.29
N SER A 61 -37.25 -6.69 22.33
CA SER A 61 -35.88 -7.11 22.67
C SER A 61 -35.20 -7.95 21.59
N GLU A 62 -35.90 -8.86 20.92
CA GLU A 62 -35.32 -9.68 19.82
C GLU A 62 -34.91 -8.81 18.63
N ARG A 63 -35.80 -7.90 18.23
CA ARG A 63 -35.51 -6.94 17.16
C ARG A 63 -34.35 -6.02 17.50
N ALA A 64 -34.24 -5.57 18.74
CA ALA A 64 -33.12 -4.78 19.21
C ALA A 64 -31.80 -5.55 19.13
N ALA A 65 -31.82 -6.82 19.53
CA ALA A 65 -30.63 -7.68 19.42
C ALA A 65 -30.17 -7.81 17.96
N GLU A 66 -31.06 -8.10 17.00
CA GLU A 66 -30.74 -8.19 15.56
C GLU A 66 -30.17 -6.88 15.00
N ILE A 67 -30.70 -5.72 15.44
CA ILE A 67 -30.22 -4.41 15.02
C ILE A 67 -28.79 -4.19 15.56
N LEU A 68 -28.57 -4.47 16.84
CA LEU A 68 -27.28 -4.26 17.50
C LEU A 68 -26.19 -5.21 16.97
N ASP A 69 -26.56 -6.46 16.63
CA ASP A 69 -25.63 -7.41 16.00
C ASP A 69 -25.12 -6.89 14.64
N ARG A 70 -26.00 -6.28 13.84
CA ARG A 70 -25.59 -5.61 12.57
C ARG A 70 -24.65 -4.44 12.84
N GLY A 71 -24.93 -3.63 13.88
CA GLY A 71 -24.05 -2.54 14.27
C GLY A 71 -22.67 -3.02 14.71
N LEU A 72 -22.63 -4.11 15.46
CA LEU A 72 -21.40 -4.73 15.92
C LEU A 72 -20.57 -5.29 14.73
N ALA A 73 -21.22 -5.92 13.76
CA ALA A 73 -20.55 -6.38 12.55
C ALA A 73 -19.93 -5.21 11.78
N LEU A 74 -20.70 -4.15 11.53
CA LEU A 74 -20.21 -2.94 10.85
C LEU A 74 -19.06 -2.26 11.62
N SER A 75 -19.13 -2.23 12.96
CA SER A 75 -18.05 -1.69 13.80
C SER A 75 -16.73 -2.47 13.65
N ARG A 76 -16.83 -3.81 13.57
CA ARG A 76 -15.65 -4.67 13.34
C ARG A 76 -15.06 -4.45 11.97
N ASP A 77 -15.89 -4.25 10.95
CA ASP A 77 -15.45 -3.99 9.58
C ASP A 77 -14.76 -2.64 9.48
N ALA A 78 -15.38 -1.58 10.01
CA ALA A 78 -14.78 -0.25 10.08
C ALA A 78 -13.44 -0.23 10.83
N SER A 79 -13.35 -1.01 11.92
CA SER A 79 -12.10 -1.13 12.68
C SER A 79 -11.00 -1.85 11.89
N ARG A 80 -11.35 -2.84 11.06
CA ARG A 80 -10.38 -3.52 10.16
C ARG A 80 -9.89 -2.59 9.06
N GLU A 81 -10.81 -1.84 8.47
CA GLU A 81 -10.51 -0.86 7.42
C GLU A 81 -9.59 0.26 7.94
N LEU A 82 -9.91 0.85 9.10
CA LEU A 82 -9.06 1.85 9.74
C LEU A 82 -7.65 1.33 10.05
N ARG A 83 -7.53 0.10 10.54
CA ARG A 83 -6.21 -0.49 10.79
C ARG A 83 -5.43 -0.69 9.50
N ALA A 84 -6.10 -1.13 8.43
CA ALA A 84 -5.47 -1.26 7.12
C ALA A 84 -4.97 0.10 6.62
N LEU A 85 -5.78 1.16 6.72
CA LEU A 85 -5.38 2.53 6.36
C LEU A 85 -4.18 3.02 7.20
N CYS A 86 -4.18 2.78 8.52
CA CYS A 86 -3.05 3.14 9.37
C CYS A 86 -1.78 2.37 9.01
N GLU A 87 -1.89 1.08 8.70
CA GLU A 87 -0.76 0.26 8.24
C GLU A 87 -0.26 0.71 6.86
N ASP A 88 -1.15 1.27 6.03
CA ASP A 88 -0.82 1.83 4.73
C ASP A 88 -0.03 3.13 4.83
N LEU A 89 -0.38 3.96 5.81
CA LEU A 89 0.24 5.27 6.01
C LEU A 89 1.61 5.18 6.69
N GLU A 90 1.74 4.31 7.67
CA GLU A 90 2.98 4.16 8.42
C GLU A 90 3.10 2.75 9.03
N PRO A 91 3.72 1.79 8.34
CA PRO A 91 3.90 0.46 8.88
C PRO A 91 4.79 0.52 10.13
N LYS A 92 4.20 0.36 11.32
CA LYS A 92 4.96 0.39 12.60
C LYS A 92 6.14 -0.57 12.59
N VAL A 93 5.96 -1.75 12.00
CA VAL A 93 7.01 -2.78 11.88
C VAL A 93 8.17 -2.28 11.04
N LEU A 94 7.92 -1.52 9.96
CA LEU A 94 8.96 -0.94 9.10
C LEU A 94 9.83 0.04 9.90
N ARG A 95 9.21 0.92 10.68
CA ARG A 95 9.92 1.91 11.49
C ARG A 95 10.65 1.30 12.70
N GLU A 96 10.04 0.30 13.35
CA GLU A 96 10.58 -0.27 14.60
C GLU A 96 11.61 -1.37 14.36
N LEU A 97 11.45 -2.17 13.31
CA LEU A 97 12.23 -3.38 13.06
C LEU A 97 12.97 -3.40 11.71
N GLY A 98 12.77 -2.36 10.86
CA GLY A 98 13.41 -2.26 9.55
C GLY A 98 12.65 -2.95 8.41
N PHE A 99 13.17 -2.80 7.19
CA PHE A 99 12.52 -3.23 5.96
C PHE A 99 12.42 -4.76 5.85
N ALA A 100 13.52 -5.46 6.10
CA ALA A 100 13.57 -6.92 5.99
C ALA A 100 12.57 -7.59 6.95
N ALA A 101 12.50 -7.10 8.21
CA ALA A 101 11.55 -7.62 9.19
C ALA A 101 10.10 -7.33 8.82
N ALA A 102 9.81 -6.13 8.28
CA ALA A 102 8.47 -5.74 7.84
C ALA A 102 7.98 -6.62 6.67
N VAL A 103 8.83 -6.84 5.66
CA VAL A 103 8.52 -7.69 4.51
C VAL A 103 8.34 -9.14 4.93
N SER A 104 9.19 -9.66 5.82
CA SER A 104 9.05 -11.01 6.37
C SER A 104 7.75 -11.19 7.15
N ALA A 105 7.34 -10.19 7.94
CA ALA A 105 6.05 -10.22 8.66
C ALA A 105 4.86 -10.18 7.69
N LEU A 106 4.95 -9.38 6.63
CA LEU A 106 3.98 -9.35 5.55
C LEU A 106 3.84 -10.73 4.90
N GLY A 107 4.96 -11.34 4.51
CA GLY A 107 4.99 -12.65 3.88
C GLY A 107 4.36 -13.73 4.73
N ARG A 108 4.71 -13.84 6.02
CA ARG A 108 4.08 -14.79 6.95
C ARG A 108 2.56 -14.60 7.03
N ARG A 109 2.07 -13.37 7.01
CA ARG A 109 0.63 -13.05 7.04
C ARG A 109 -0.08 -13.54 5.78
N TYR A 110 0.51 -13.33 4.60
CA TYR A 110 -0.06 -13.79 3.34
C TYR A 110 0.01 -15.32 3.19
N ALA A 111 1.14 -15.94 3.55
CA ALA A 111 1.29 -17.39 3.56
C ALA A 111 0.21 -18.06 4.42
N ALA A 112 0.01 -17.58 5.65
CA ALA A 112 -0.99 -18.13 6.57
C ALA A 112 -2.45 -17.92 6.13
N ARG A 113 -2.73 -16.83 5.38
CA ARG A 113 -4.10 -16.48 5.00
C ARG A 113 -4.53 -17.07 3.66
N HIS A 114 -3.61 -17.26 2.75
CA HIS A 114 -3.89 -17.57 1.35
C HIS A 114 -3.27 -18.88 0.86
N ASP A 115 -2.62 -19.65 1.77
CA ASP A 115 -1.95 -20.92 1.45
C ASP A 115 -0.97 -20.79 0.27
N VAL A 116 -0.14 -19.71 0.30
CA VAL A 116 0.85 -19.37 -0.72
C VAL A 116 2.26 -19.47 -0.13
N GLU A 117 3.17 -20.10 -0.87
CA GLU A 117 4.60 -20.11 -0.54
C GLU A 117 5.21 -18.75 -0.80
N MET A 118 5.91 -18.18 0.21
CA MET A 118 6.58 -16.89 0.10
C MET A 118 8.09 -17.09 0.15
N ASP A 119 8.77 -16.72 -0.94
CA ASP A 119 10.24 -16.71 -1.03
C ASP A 119 10.73 -15.26 -0.96
N ILE A 120 11.47 -14.91 0.10
CA ILE A 120 11.79 -13.51 0.42
C ILE A 120 13.28 -13.35 0.64
N ASP A 121 13.91 -12.52 -0.21
CA ASP A 121 15.32 -12.13 -0.16
C ASP A 121 15.43 -10.60 -0.27
N VAL A 122 15.39 -9.90 0.88
CA VAL A 122 15.32 -8.43 0.94
C VAL A 122 16.24 -7.81 1.99
N ASP A 123 17.30 -8.52 2.39
CA ASP A 123 18.20 -8.09 3.47
C ASP A 123 18.85 -6.73 3.17
N HIS A 124 19.12 -6.41 1.91
CA HIS A 124 19.63 -5.09 1.51
C HIS A 124 18.65 -3.92 1.71
N GLY A 125 17.40 -4.20 2.02
CA GLY A 125 16.38 -3.17 2.24
C GLY A 125 16.66 -2.27 3.44
N ASP A 126 17.32 -2.80 4.46
CA ASP A 126 17.66 -2.04 5.67
C ASP A 126 18.80 -1.02 5.45
N GLU A 127 19.54 -1.13 4.36
CA GLU A 127 20.57 -0.17 3.94
C GLU A 127 20.01 1.05 3.20
N LEU A 128 18.73 1.00 2.79
CA LEU A 128 18.07 2.09 2.08
C LEU A 128 17.62 3.19 3.05
N GLY A 129 17.48 4.42 2.55
CA GLY A 129 16.90 5.51 3.31
C GLY A 129 15.41 5.28 3.64
N GLU A 130 14.92 5.84 4.74
CA GLU A 130 13.56 5.63 5.27
C GLU A 130 12.45 5.89 4.22
N HIS A 131 12.62 6.93 3.40
CA HIS A 131 11.66 7.26 2.35
C HIS A 131 11.59 6.17 1.28
N ALA A 132 12.75 5.65 0.84
CA ALA A 132 12.82 4.56 -0.12
C ALA A 132 12.24 3.26 0.46
N GLN A 133 12.55 2.94 1.72
CA GLN A 133 11.99 1.78 2.42
C GLN A 133 10.46 1.86 2.47
N THR A 134 9.90 3.01 2.86
CA THR A 134 8.46 3.20 2.97
C THR A 134 7.76 3.03 1.61
N ALA A 135 8.25 3.71 0.57
CA ALA A 135 7.64 3.63 -0.74
C ALA A 135 7.78 2.24 -1.38
N LEU A 136 8.95 1.59 -1.25
CA LEU A 136 9.14 0.21 -1.74
C LEU A 136 8.26 -0.79 -0.99
N TYR A 137 8.11 -0.65 0.32
CA TYR A 137 7.22 -1.50 1.11
C TYR A 137 5.77 -1.38 0.63
N GLN A 138 5.29 -0.16 0.35
CA GLN A 138 3.95 0.07 -0.17
C GLN A 138 3.75 -0.53 -1.57
N ILE A 139 4.74 -0.36 -2.48
CA ILE A 139 4.70 -0.97 -3.82
C ILE A 139 4.66 -2.50 -3.71
N LEU A 140 5.54 -3.08 -2.91
CA LEU A 140 5.64 -4.52 -2.68
C LEU A 140 4.32 -5.07 -2.13
N ARG A 141 3.75 -4.42 -1.11
CA ARG A 141 2.50 -4.84 -0.50
C ARG A 141 1.35 -4.84 -1.50
N GLU A 142 1.22 -3.78 -2.29
CA GLU A 142 0.19 -3.69 -3.34
C GLU A 142 0.41 -4.76 -4.41
N ALA A 143 1.65 -5.00 -4.85
CA ALA A 143 1.96 -6.04 -5.82
C ALA A 143 1.58 -7.44 -5.30
N VAL A 144 1.88 -7.76 -4.04
CA VAL A 144 1.51 -9.03 -3.39
C VAL A 144 -0.01 -9.15 -3.24
N ASP A 145 -0.70 -8.10 -2.79
CA ASP A 145 -2.16 -8.09 -2.66
C ASP A 145 -2.85 -8.33 -4.00
N GLN A 146 -2.37 -7.69 -5.06
CA GLN A 146 -2.87 -7.91 -6.42
C GLN A 146 -2.61 -9.33 -6.94
N SER A 147 -1.45 -9.92 -6.63
CA SER A 147 -1.16 -11.32 -7.00
C SER A 147 -2.20 -12.28 -6.42
N VAL A 148 -2.53 -12.10 -5.15
CA VAL A 148 -3.52 -12.92 -4.45
C VAL A 148 -4.95 -12.65 -4.96
N ARG A 149 -5.33 -11.39 -5.20
CA ARG A 149 -6.67 -11.01 -5.69
C ARG A 149 -6.97 -11.48 -7.12
N ARG A 150 -5.95 -11.63 -7.96
CA ARG A 150 -6.12 -12.12 -9.35
C ARG A 150 -6.51 -13.59 -9.42
N GLY A 151 -6.10 -14.38 -8.46
CA GLY A 151 -6.37 -15.80 -8.38
C GLY A 151 -5.24 -16.51 -7.65
N ALA A 152 -5.53 -17.46 -6.81
CA ALA A 152 -4.63 -18.15 -5.90
C ALA A 152 -3.27 -18.53 -6.56
N PRO A 153 -2.21 -17.70 -6.43
CA PRO A 153 -0.87 -18.15 -6.78
C PRO A 153 -0.43 -19.23 -5.80
N THR A 154 0.43 -20.14 -6.23
CA THR A 154 1.01 -21.13 -5.31
C THR A 154 2.33 -20.61 -4.73
N ARG A 155 3.01 -19.71 -5.43
CA ARG A 155 4.28 -19.12 -5.00
C ARG A 155 4.38 -17.64 -5.38
N ILE A 156 4.91 -16.85 -4.44
CA ILE A 156 5.30 -15.45 -4.63
C ILE A 156 6.76 -15.30 -4.20
N GLU A 157 7.57 -14.75 -5.09
CA GLU A 157 8.98 -14.45 -4.86
C GLU A 157 9.17 -12.95 -4.75
N ILE A 158 9.91 -12.50 -3.73
CA ILE A 158 10.22 -11.10 -3.46
C ILE A 158 11.73 -10.99 -3.28
N SER A 159 12.38 -10.16 -4.08
CA SER A 159 13.81 -9.89 -3.92
C SER A 159 14.11 -8.41 -4.00
N LEU A 160 15.07 -7.96 -3.19
CA LEU A 160 15.61 -6.61 -3.23
C LEU A 160 17.13 -6.69 -3.24
N GLN A 161 17.73 -6.35 -4.38
CA GLN A 161 19.16 -6.49 -4.59
C GLN A 161 19.82 -5.17 -4.95
N PRO A 162 21.07 -4.92 -4.54
CA PRO A 162 21.83 -3.76 -4.98
C PRO A 162 22.13 -3.86 -6.47
N THR A 163 22.09 -2.72 -7.16
CA THR A 163 22.54 -2.65 -8.57
C THR A 163 24.00 -2.22 -8.68
N ALA A 164 24.68 -2.60 -9.75
CA ALA A 164 26.08 -2.24 -10.02
C ALA A 164 26.34 -0.72 -10.00
N GLY A 165 25.29 0.10 -10.23
CA GLY A 165 25.34 1.56 -10.18
C GLY A 165 25.17 2.16 -8.78
N GLY A 166 25.05 1.36 -7.72
CA GLY A 166 24.84 1.82 -6.33
C GLY A 166 23.38 2.19 -6.01
N GLY A 167 22.43 1.81 -6.86
CA GLY A 167 21.00 1.83 -6.60
C GLY A 167 20.50 0.47 -6.08
N ALA A 168 19.19 0.23 -6.14
CA ALA A 168 18.59 -1.03 -5.75
C ALA A 168 17.49 -1.47 -6.74
N GLU A 169 17.27 -2.77 -6.86
CA GLU A 169 16.21 -3.36 -7.66
C GLU A 169 15.29 -4.19 -6.79
N LEU A 170 14.01 -3.80 -6.70
CA LEU A 170 12.95 -4.60 -6.11
C LEU A 170 12.26 -5.41 -7.22
N VAL A 171 12.10 -6.69 -6.99
CA VAL A 171 11.35 -7.60 -7.87
C VAL A 171 10.30 -8.34 -7.06
N VAL A 172 9.06 -8.34 -7.54
CA VAL A 172 7.96 -9.17 -7.04
C VAL A 172 7.47 -10.02 -8.20
N SER A 173 7.52 -11.33 -8.08
CA SER A 173 7.01 -12.26 -9.09
C SER A 173 6.08 -13.30 -8.48
N ASP A 174 5.11 -13.75 -9.26
CA ASP A 174 4.14 -14.78 -8.88
C ASP A 174 3.90 -15.76 -10.04
N ASP A 175 3.30 -16.91 -9.73
CA ASP A 175 2.88 -17.94 -10.66
C ASP A 175 1.36 -17.94 -10.92
N GLY A 176 0.65 -16.89 -10.48
CA GLY A 176 -0.79 -16.73 -10.64
C GLY A 176 -1.22 -16.40 -12.08
N PRO A 177 -2.50 -16.05 -12.29
CA PRO A 177 -2.97 -15.53 -13.56
C PRO A 177 -2.23 -14.24 -13.97
N PRO A 178 -1.99 -14.01 -15.27
CA PRO A 178 -1.25 -12.84 -15.72
C PRO A 178 -1.97 -11.53 -15.38
N GLU A 179 -1.21 -10.50 -14.96
CA GLU A 179 -1.76 -9.16 -14.71
C GLU A 179 -2.13 -8.47 -16.03
N ARG A 180 -3.36 -7.92 -16.07
CA ARG A 180 -3.89 -7.20 -17.24
C ARG A 180 -4.58 -5.89 -16.88
N ARG A 181 -4.59 -5.50 -15.60
CA ARG A 181 -5.26 -4.28 -15.13
C ARG A 181 -4.32 -3.09 -15.24
N SER A 182 -4.44 -2.30 -16.31
CA SER A 182 -3.61 -1.11 -16.51
C SER A 182 -3.65 -0.13 -15.32
N ALA A 183 -4.83 0.11 -14.75
CA ALA A 183 -4.99 1.04 -13.64
C ALA A 183 -4.16 0.68 -12.38
N VAL A 184 -4.00 -0.61 -12.09
CA VAL A 184 -3.16 -1.06 -10.96
C VAL A 184 -1.68 -0.83 -11.27
N LEU A 185 -1.25 -1.19 -12.47
CA LEU A 185 0.13 -1.01 -12.91
C LEU A 185 0.49 0.48 -13.01
N GLU A 186 -0.44 1.33 -13.45
CA GLU A 186 -0.29 2.78 -13.47
C GLU A 186 -0.09 3.35 -12.06
N ALA A 187 -0.92 2.94 -11.08
CA ALA A 187 -0.77 3.38 -9.69
C ALA A 187 0.58 2.95 -9.06
N LEU A 188 1.08 1.74 -9.39
CA LEU A 188 2.39 1.29 -8.96
C LEU A 188 3.52 2.10 -9.63
N ALA A 189 3.36 2.41 -10.93
CA ALA A 189 4.32 3.23 -11.68
C ALA A 189 4.37 4.68 -11.15
N GLU A 190 3.23 5.30 -10.85
CA GLU A 190 3.15 6.62 -10.24
C GLU A 190 3.87 6.65 -8.89
N ARG A 191 3.66 5.63 -8.06
CA ARG A 191 4.35 5.52 -6.78
C ARG A 191 5.87 5.33 -6.94
N ALA A 192 6.31 4.53 -7.90
CA ALA A 192 7.73 4.40 -8.23
C ALA A 192 8.34 5.73 -8.73
N ALA A 193 7.58 6.53 -9.47
CA ALA A 193 8.01 7.82 -9.97
C ALA A 193 8.29 8.83 -8.84
N THR A 194 7.62 8.75 -7.68
CA THR A 194 7.93 9.60 -6.51
C THR A 194 9.35 9.40 -5.97
N LEU A 195 9.95 8.24 -6.26
CA LEU A 195 11.34 7.90 -5.95
C LEU A 195 12.30 8.17 -7.12
N ASN A 196 11.84 8.73 -8.23
CA ASN A 196 12.56 8.76 -9.49
C ASN A 196 13.00 7.35 -9.94
N ALA A 197 12.26 6.31 -9.53
CA ALA A 197 12.55 4.93 -9.87
C ALA A 197 11.92 4.56 -11.22
N ARG A 198 12.56 3.61 -11.91
CA ARG A 198 12.01 3.03 -13.13
C ARG A 198 11.11 1.85 -12.76
N PHE A 199 9.86 1.90 -13.20
CA PHE A 199 8.90 0.82 -13.06
C PHE A 199 8.80 0.02 -14.36
N SER A 200 8.71 -1.31 -14.25
CA SER A 200 8.35 -2.18 -15.36
C SER A 200 7.54 -3.38 -14.87
N SER A 201 6.68 -3.90 -15.74
CA SER A 201 5.90 -5.11 -15.48
C SER A 201 5.97 -6.06 -16.66
N GLU A 202 6.01 -7.34 -16.39
CA GLU A 202 6.13 -8.41 -17.36
C GLU A 202 5.12 -9.52 -17.07
N VAL A 203 4.41 -9.96 -18.09
CA VAL A 203 3.55 -11.15 -18.03
C VAL A 203 4.39 -12.37 -18.40
N ARG A 204 4.40 -13.37 -17.54
CA ARG A 204 5.11 -14.64 -17.76
C ARG A 204 4.13 -15.68 -18.35
N TYR A 205 4.58 -16.42 -19.33
CA TYR A 205 3.81 -17.51 -19.95
C TYR A 205 4.33 -18.86 -19.47
N PRO A 206 3.45 -19.87 -19.23
CA PRO A 206 1.99 -19.83 -19.38
C PRO A 206 1.24 -19.14 -18.25
N ARG A 207 1.87 -18.88 -17.10
CA ARG A 207 1.29 -18.25 -15.91
C ARG A 207 2.32 -17.37 -15.24
N GLY A 208 1.82 -16.37 -14.49
CA GLY A 208 2.64 -15.51 -13.65
C GLY A 208 2.73 -14.08 -14.14
N SER A 209 3.14 -13.22 -13.24
CA SER A 209 3.53 -11.86 -13.53
C SER A 209 4.79 -11.48 -12.75
N LYS A 210 5.45 -10.42 -13.20
CA LYS A 210 6.63 -9.87 -12.56
C LYS A 210 6.54 -8.36 -12.58
N VAL A 211 6.69 -7.76 -11.42
CA VAL A 211 6.84 -6.32 -11.23
C VAL A 211 8.27 -6.03 -10.82
N ARG A 212 8.88 -5.01 -11.41
CA ARG A 212 10.25 -4.58 -11.14
C ARG A 212 10.29 -3.09 -10.91
N VAL A 213 11.01 -2.67 -9.87
CA VAL A 213 11.29 -1.27 -9.55
C VAL A 213 12.78 -1.07 -9.38
N GLU A 214 13.40 -0.25 -10.24
CA GLU A 214 14.80 0.09 -10.17
C GLU A 214 14.98 1.48 -9.57
N LEU A 215 15.60 1.55 -8.40
CA LEU A 215 15.92 2.80 -7.72
C LEU A 215 17.29 3.32 -8.19
N PRO A 216 17.40 4.61 -8.52
CA PRO A 216 18.68 5.24 -8.73
C PRO A 216 19.45 5.41 -7.39
N PRO A 217 20.78 5.55 -7.42
CA PRO A 217 21.60 5.73 -6.22
C PRO A 217 21.18 6.93 -5.35
N SER A 218 20.66 7.98 -5.98
CA SER A 218 20.19 9.20 -5.29
C SER A 218 18.93 8.97 -4.46
N ALA A 219 18.08 8.01 -4.84
CA ALA A 219 16.86 7.65 -4.13
C ALA A 219 17.11 6.56 -3.09
N ALA A 220 18.09 5.68 -3.31
CA ALA A 220 18.42 4.59 -2.38
C ALA A 220 19.01 5.08 -1.04
N ARG A 221 19.59 6.29 -1.00
CA ARG A 221 20.31 6.84 0.17
C ARG A 221 19.56 7.95 0.92
N ARG A 222 18.31 8.24 0.55
CA ARG A 222 17.50 9.32 1.17
C ARG A 222 16.44 8.81 2.10
#